data_d3bd6c35a01e040565ae3098db45461d
#
_entry.id   d3bd6c35a01e040565ae3098db45461d
#
_cell.length_a   1.000
_cell.length_b   1.000
_cell.length_c   1.000
_cell.angle_alpha   90.00
_cell.angle_beta   90.00
_cell.angle_gamma   90.00
#
_symmetry.space_group_name_H-M   'P 1'
#
loop_
_entity.id
_entity.type
_entity.pdbx_description
1 polymer ?
#
loop_
_entity_poly.entity_id
_entity_poly.type
_entity_poly.pdbx_seq_one_letter_code
_entity_poly.pdbx_strand_id
1 'polypeptide(L)'
;FDSTRGPCYQCLFREPPPAEMAPGCGEAGVLGVVPGIIGCIQAAEVLKVLLGIGSPLYGRLLRFEALAMRFREFAFDKDPHCPVCGSQGGGIPTAPLPDYAALCGFPAAGESFGAERITAPELLSRMAGGEVFRFLDVRNE
;
A
#
# COMPACT_ATOMS: atom_id res chain seq x y z
N PHE A 1 -9.77 -7.92 -6.22
CA PHE A 1 -11.06 -8.19 -5.55
C PHE A 1 -12.22 -7.78 -6.45
N ASP A 2 -13.26 -8.61 -6.54
CA ASP A 2 -14.52 -8.31 -7.21
C ASP A 2 -15.65 -8.82 -6.31
N SER A 3 -16.33 -7.90 -5.65
CA SER A 3 -17.37 -8.22 -4.68
C SER A 3 -18.61 -8.88 -5.28
N THR A 4 -18.77 -8.86 -6.60
CA THR A 4 -19.87 -9.54 -7.30
C THR A 4 -19.57 -11.02 -7.54
N ARG A 5 -18.30 -11.37 -7.70
CA ARG A 5 -17.82 -12.72 -8.04
C ARG A 5 -17.12 -13.45 -6.90
N GLY A 6 -16.79 -12.72 -5.81
CA GLY A 6 -16.08 -13.28 -4.70
C GLY A 6 -16.01 -12.34 -3.49
N PRO A 7 -15.13 -12.63 -2.53
CA PRO A 7 -14.91 -11.78 -1.35
C PRO A 7 -14.30 -10.44 -1.75
N CYS A 8 -14.61 -9.41 -0.98
CA CYS A 8 -13.95 -8.11 -1.06
C CYS A 8 -12.72 -8.06 -0.12
N TYR A 9 -12.00 -6.94 -0.15
CA TYR A 9 -10.84 -6.73 0.74
C TYR A 9 -11.20 -6.84 2.22
N GLN A 10 -12.36 -6.30 2.63
CA GLN A 10 -12.81 -6.37 4.03
C GLN A 10 -13.30 -7.74 4.47
N CYS A 11 -13.53 -8.68 3.57
CA CYS A 11 -13.74 -10.08 3.97
C CYS A 11 -12.47 -10.70 4.56
N LEU A 12 -11.31 -10.25 4.11
CA LEU A 12 -10.01 -10.74 4.57
C LEU A 12 -9.44 -9.90 5.72
N PHE A 13 -9.54 -8.58 5.60
CA PHE A 13 -9.01 -7.61 6.57
C PHE A 13 -10.14 -6.71 7.05
N ARG A 14 -10.79 -7.10 8.16
CA ARG A 14 -11.91 -6.34 8.72
C ARG A 14 -11.48 -5.01 9.33
N GLU A 15 -10.32 -5.01 9.96
CA GLU A 15 -9.73 -3.87 10.63
C GLU A 15 -8.27 -3.71 10.18
N PRO A 16 -7.78 -2.48 10.06
CA PRO A 16 -6.36 -2.26 9.85
C PRO A 16 -5.58 -2.84 11.03
N PRO A 17 -4.39 -3.43 10.79
CA PRO A 17 -3.54 -3.87 11.89
C PRO A 17 -3.13 -2.68 12.76
N PRO A 18 -2.90 -2.87 14.07
CA PRO A 18 -2.32 -1.85 14.93
C PRO A 18 -1.01 -1.30 14.35
N ALA A 19 -0.75 -0.01 14.52
CA ALA A 19 0.44 0.66 13.97
C ALA A 19 1.75 -0.05 14.38
N GLU A 20 1.80 -0.60 15.59
CA GLU A 20 2.94 -1.35 16.10
C GLU A 20 3.23 -2.65 15.32
N MET A 21 2.20 -3.25 14.72
CA MET A 21 2.31 -4.47 13.92
C MET A 21 2.53 -4.21 12.42
N ALA A 22 2.33 -2.97 11.98
CA ALA A 22 2.48 -2.54 10.60
C ALA A 22 3.27 -1.24 10.51
N PRO A 23 4.56 -1.25 10.87
CA PRO A 23 5.40 -0.07 10.78
C PRO A 23 5.44 0.45 9.34
N GLY A 24 5.54 1.76 9.18
CA GLY A 24 5.61 2.39 7.86
C GLY A 24 6.81 1.92 7.04
N CYS A 25 6.71 1.96 5.73
CA CYS A 25 7.78 1.53 4.83
C CYS A 25 9.12 2.27 5.07
N GLY A 26 9.05 3.54 5.50
CA GLY A 26 10.23 4.34 5.84
C GLY A 26 10.93 3.88 7.12
N GLU A 27 10.21 3.19 8.00
CA GLU A 27 10.69 2.71 9.28
C GLU A 27 11.18 1.26 9.21
N ALA A 28 10.40 0.40 8.57
CA ALA A 28 10.72 -1.02 8.42
C ALA A 28 11.66 -1.31 7.24
N GLY A 29 11.73 -0.41 6.27
CA GLY A 29 12.35 -0.65 4.97
C GLY A 29 11.53 -1.59 4.09
N VAL A 30 11.76 -1.53 2.78
CA VAL A 30 11.11 -2.40 1.80
C VAL A 30 12.13 -2.87 0.78
N LEU A 31 12.20 -4.17 0.55
CA LEU A 31 12.97 -4.73 -0.54
C LEU A 31 12.28 -4.38 -1.87
N GLY A 32 12.79 -3.36 -2.57
CA GLY A 32 12.13 -2.72 -3.73
C GLY A 32 11.73 -3.65 -4.86
N VAL A 33 12.41 -4.78 -5.03
CA VAL A 33 12.06 -5.79 -6.03
C VAL A 33 10.73 -6.49 -5.74
N VAL A 34 10.32 -6.59 -4.46
CA VAL A 34 9.08 -7.27 -4.07
C VAL A 34 7.84 -6.55 -4.59
N PRO A 35 7.66 -5.22 -4.35
CA PRO A 35 6.54 -4.51 -4.95
C PRO A 35 6.58 -4.50 -6.48
N GLY A 36 7.77 -4.54 -7.10
CA GLY A 36 7.90 -4.69 -8.55
C GLY A 36 7.30 -5.98 -9.07
N ILE A 37 7.65 -7.12 -8.46
CA ILE A 37 7.11 -8.45 -8.82
C ILE A 37 5.59 -8.48 -8.61
N ILE A 38 5.12 -8.01 -7.47
CA ILE A 38 3.68 -7.99 -7.16
C ILE A 38 2.94 -7.05 -8.12
N GLY A 39 3.52 -5.90 -8.47
CA GLY A 39 2.94 -4.98 -9.44
C GLY A 39 2.77 -5.60 -10.83
N CYS A 40 3.76 -6.36 -11.31
CA CYS A 40 3.63 -7.10 -12.58
C CYS A 40 2.52 -8.16 -12.52
N ILE A 41 2.40 -8.89 -11.40
CA ILE A 41 1.32 -9.86 -11.21
C ILE A 41 -0.04 -9.15 -11.20
N GLN A 42 -0.17 -8.04 -10.48
CA GLN A 42 -1.40 -7.23 -10.45
C GLN A 42 -1.78 -6.73 -11.84
N ALA A 43 -0.81 -6.25 -12.64
CA ALA A 43 -1.05 -5.82 -14.01
C ALA A 43 -1.57 -6.98 -14.88
N ALA A 44 -1.00 -8.18 -14.75
CA ALA A 44 -1.48 -9.37 -15.45
C ALA A 44 -2.92 -9.73 -15.04
N GLU A 45 -3.25 -9.64 -13.76
CA GLU A 45 -4.62 -9.85 -13.27
C GLU A 45 -5.61 -8.82 -13.86
N VAL A 46 -5.22 -7.55 -13.90
CA VAL A 46 -6.02 -6.49 -14.54
C VAL A 46 -6.29 -6.79 -16.00
N LEU A 47 -5.25 -7.20 -16.76
CA LEU A 47 -5.41 -7.56 -18.17
C LEU A 47 -6.35 -8.76 -18.35
N LYS A 48 -6.26 -9.78 -17.51
CA LYS A 48 -7.19 -10.92 -17.55
C LYS A 48 -8.64 -10.48 -17.35
N VAL A 49 -8.88 -9.58 -16.40
CA VAL A 49 -10.22 -9.06 -16.12
C VAL A 49 -10.75 -8.23 -17.29
N LEU A 50 -9.93 -7.30 -17.81
CA LEU A 50 -10.34 -6.40 -18.89
C LEU A 50 -10.60 -7.13 -20.21
N LEU A 51 -9.78 -8.12 -20.52
CA LEU A 51 -9.88 -8.89 -21.77
C LEU A 51 -10.82 -10.10 -21.66
N GLY A 52 -11.29 -10.44 -20.46
CA GLY A 52 -12.15 -11.61 -20.24
C GLY A 52 -11.45 -12.93 -20.51
N ILE A 53 -10.13 -13.02 -20.30
CA ILE A 53 -9.31 -14.19 -20.61
C ILE A 53 -8.74 -14.86 -19.36
N GLY A 54 -8.44 -16.14 -19.44
CA GLY A 54 -7.81 -16.90 -18.36
C GLY A 54 -8.71 -17.01 -17.11
N SER A 55 -8.07 -17.24 -15.97
CA SER A 55 -8.73 -17.37 -14.66
C SER A 55 -8.19 -16.30 -13.70
N PRO A 56 -8.87 -15.16 -13.52
CA PRO A 56 -8.48 -14.19 -12.51
C PRO A 56 -8.54 -14.75 -11.09
N LEU A 57 -7.78 -14.15 -10.18
CA LEU A 57 -7.66 -14.60 -8.78
C LEU A 57 -8.87 -14.19 -7.92
N TYR A 58 -10.10 -14.40 -8.39
CA TYR A 58 -11.30 -14.17 -7.57
C TYR A 58 -11.38 -15.21 -6.45
N GLY A 59 -11.56 -14.75 -5.22
CA GLY A 59 -11.64 -15.64 -4.04
C GLY A 59 -10.31 -16.34 -3.71
N ARG A 60 -9.21 -15.88 -4.26
CA ARG A 60 -7.89 -16.45 -4.06
C ARG A 60 -6.89 -15.37 -3.68
N LEU A 61 -6.09 -15.62 -2.66
CA LEU A 61 -4.99 -14.77 -2.22
C LEU A 61 -3.67 -15.40 -2.64
N LEU A 62 -2.90 -14.70 -3.45
CA LEU A 62 -1.54 -15.10 -3.79
C LEU A 62 -0.56 -14.43 -2.83
N ARG A 63 0.20 -15.24 -2.07
CA ARG A 63 1.29 -14.79 -1.21
C ARG A 63 2.62 -15.11 -1.87
N PHE A 64 3.47 -14.10 -1.96
CA PHE A 64 4.85 -14.24 -2.41
C PHE A 64 5.81 -14.16 -1.22
N GLU A 65 6.66 -15.15 -1.08
CA GLU A 65 7.73 -15.24 -0.09
C GLU A 65 9.07 -15.07 -0.80
N ALA A 66 9.57 -13.83 -0.79
CA ALA A 66 10.69 -13.43 -1.63
C ALA A 66 11.99 -14.19 -1.29
N LEU A 67 12.30 -14.37 0.00
CA LEU A 67 13.54 -15.03 0.42
C LEU A 67 13.58 -16.53 0.04
N ALA A 68 12.42 -17.17 -0.04
CA ALA A 68 12.32 -18.56 -0.44
C ALA A 68 11.89 -18.75 -1.90
N MET A 69 11.64 -17.64 -2.62
CA MET A 69 11.13 -17.62 -3.99
C MET A 69 9.91 -18.53 -4.19
N ARG A 70 8.98 -18.46 -3.24
CA ARG A 70 7.78 -19.30 -3.24
C ARG A 70 6.52 -18.48 -3.38
N PHE A 71 5.63 -19.00 -4.20
CA PHE A 71 4.25 -18.54 -4.25
C PHE A 71 3.36 -19.55 -3.53
N ARG A 72 2.44 -19.04 -2.73
CA ARG A 72 1.38 -19.84 -2.10
C ARG A 72 0.04 -19.20 -2.42
N GLU A 73 -0.91 -20.04 -2.76
CA GLU A 73 -2.28 -19.63 -3.03
C GLU A 73 -3.20 -20.12 -1.92
N PHE A 74 -4.07 -19.26 -1.44
CA PHE A 74 -5.07 -19.55 -0.44
C PHE A 74 -6.43 -19.18 -0.99
N ALA A 75 -7.36 -20.12 -0.97
CA ALA A 75 -8.76 -19.84 -1.24
C ALA A 75 -9.42 -19.24 0.01
N PHE A 76 -10.32 -18.28 -0.19
CA PHE A 76 -11.15 -17.75 0.87
C PHE A 76 -12.52 -17.34 0.33
N ASP A 77 -13.53 -17.49 1.15
CA ASP A 77 -14.92 -17.26 0.78
C ASP A 77 -15.40 -15.88 1.17
N LYS A 78 -16.49 -15.46 0.54
CA LYS A 78 -17.18 -14.24 0.90
C LYS A 78 -17.79 -14.38 2.29
N ASP A 79 -17.49 -13.41 3.17
CA ASP A 79 -18.11 -13.36 4.49
C ASP A 79 -19.54 -12.82 4.38
N PRO A 80 -20.56 -13.63 4.75
CA PRO A 80 -21.96 -13.18 4.73
C PRO A 80 -22.22 -11.97 5.63
N HIS A 81 -21.42 -11.79 6.67
CA HIS A 81 -21.50 -10.66 7.61
C HIS A 81 -20.55 -9.50 7.28
N CYS A 82 -19.91 -9.52 6.11
CA CYS A 82 -19.04 -8.43 5.70
C CYS A 82 -19.84 -7.11 5.62
N PRO A 83 -19.40 -6.04 6.29
CA PRO A 83 -20.14 -4.76 6.28
C PRO A 83 -20.19 -4.10 4.90
N VAL A 84 -19.28 -4.48 3.99
CA VAL A 84 -19.20 -3.89 2.65
C VAL A 84 -19.92 -4.74 1.60
N CYS A 85 -19.67 -6.05 1.57
CA CYS A 85 -20.18 -6.90 0.49
C CYS A 85 -21.04 -8.08 0.97
N GLY A 86 -21.26 -8.22 2.26
CA GLY A 86 -22.11 -9.26 2.82
C GLY A 86 -23.58 -9.09 2.44
N SER A 87 -24.38 -10.14 2.63
CA SER A 87 -25.83 -10.13 2.32
C SER A 87 -26.63 -9.12 3.15
N GLN A 88 -26.10 -8.73 4.31
CA GLN A 88 -26.65 -7.69 5.18
C GLN A 88 -25.87 -6.37 5.08
N GLY A 89 -24.83 -6.33 4.24
CA GLY A 89 -24.01 -5.14 4.03
C GLY A 89 -24.71 -4.16 3.11
N GLY A 90 -24.81 -2.90 3.53
CA GLY A 90 -25.48 -1.83 2.80
C GLY A 90 -24.70 -1.26 1.61
N GLY A 91 -23.66 -1.93 1.14
CA GLY A 91 -22.76 -1.38 0.11
C GLY A 91 -21.56 -0.62 0.70
N ILE A 92 -21.06 0.36 -0.04
CA ILE A 92 -19.94 1.20 0.43
C ILE A 92 -20.36 1.88 1.74
N PRO A 93 -19.56 1.73 2.83
CA PRO A 93 -19.88 2.37 4.10
C PRO A 93 -20.07 3.87 3.91
N THR A 94 -21.20 4.40 4.37
CA THR A 94 -21.45 5.86 4.39
C THR A 94 -20.75 6.55 5.57
N ALA A 95 -20.17 5.77 6.50
CA ALA A 95 -19.37 6.30 7.58
C ALA A 95 -18.08 6.96 7.04
N PRO A 96 -17.59 8.01 7.66
CA PRO A 96 -16.29 8.58 7.32
C PRO A 96 -15.22 7.49 7.33
N LEU A 97 -14.37 7.49 6.31
CA LEU A 97 -13.21 6.60 6.30
C LEU A 97 -12.31 6.92 7.52
N PRO A 98 -11.70 5.91 8.15
CA PRO A 98 -10.71 6.15 9.18
C PRO A 98 -9.60 7.06 8.67
N ASP A 99 -9.00 7.82 9.57
CA ASP A 99 -7.78 8.57 9.23
C ASP A 99 -6.62 7.59 9.01
N TYR A 100 -6.45 7.18 7.77
CA TYR A 100 -5.38 6.25 7.38
C TYR A 100 -3.99 6.86 7.56
N ALA A 101 -3.85 8.19 7.53
CA ALA A 101 -2.57 8.84 7.77
C ALA A 101 -2.15 8.63 9.23
N ALA A 102 -3.07 8.82 10.17
CA ALA A 102 -2.84 8.53 11.59
C ALA A 102 -2.59 7.04 11.83
N LEU A 103 -3.36 6.15 11.17
CA LEU A 103 -3.19 4.70 11.30
C LEU A 103 -1.87 4.19 10.74
N CYS A 104 -1.37 4.80 9.66
CA CYS A 104 -0.10 4.42 9.04
C CYS A 104 1.12 5.11 9.67
N GLY A 105 0.93 5.90 10.74
CA GLY A 105 2.03 6.62 11.39
C GLY A 105 2.65 7.72 10.53
N PHE A 106 1.95 8.18 9.49
CA PHE A 106 2.38 9.36 8.76
C PHE A 106 2.11 10.60 9.61
N PRO A 107 3.09 11.50 9.75
CA PRO A 107 2.84 12.79 10.40
C PRO A 107 1.72 13.53 9.66
N ALA A 108 0.86 14.21 10.41
CA ALA A 108 -0.19 15.05 9.84
C ALA A 108 0.42 16.02 8.80
N ALA A 109 -0.33 16.29 7.72
CA ALA A 109 0.12 17.19 6.68
C ALA A 109 0.48 18.57 7.30
N GLY A 110 1.78 18.86 7.43
CA GLY A 110 2.30 20.06 8.10
C GLY A 110 3.30 19.81 9.22
N GLU A 111 3.38 18.60 9.76
CA GLU A 111 4.47 18.23 10.69
C GLU A 111 5.74 17.93 9.88
N SER A 112 6.68 18.87 9.92
CA SER A 112 8.02 18.64 9.38
C SER A 112 8.83 17.80 10.38
N PHE A 113 9.60 16.84 9.90
CA PHE A 113 10.61 16.12 10.70
C PHE A 113 11.74 17.06 11.18
N GLY A 114 11.44 18.17 11.77
CA GLY A 114 12.43 19.09 12.35
C GLY A 114 13.50 19.64 11.39
N ALA A 115 13.49 19.21 10.13
CA ALA A 115 14.42 19.68 9.12
C ALA A 115 13.83 20.88 8.35
N GLU A 116 14.59 21.93 8.29
CA GLU A 116 14.27 23.08 7.45
C GLU A 116 14.28 22.66 5.98
N ARG A 117 13.18 22.94 5.27
CA ARG A 117 13.10 22.66 3.84
C ARG A 117 13.53 23.89 3.06
N ILE A 118 14.42 23.71 2.13
CA ILE A 118 14.84 24.77 1.20
C ILE A 118 14.46 24.37 -0.23
N THR A 119 14.12 25.33 -1.06
CA THR A 119 13.82 25.08 -2.46
C THR A 119 15.10 25.01 -3.28
N ALA A 120 15.05 24.36 -4.44
CA ALA A 120 16.22 24.28 -5.32
C ALA A 120 16.77 25.66 -5.75
N PRO A 121 15.94 26.66 -6.12
CA PRO A 121 16.43 28.02 -6.38
C PRO A 121 17.12 28.67 -5.18
N GLU A 122 16.58 28.48 -3.98
CA GLU A 122 17.18 29.02 -2.74
C GLU A 122 18.52 28.33 -2.43
N LEU A 123 18.61 27.01 -2.57
CA LEU A 123 19.86 26.28 -2.42
C LEU A 123 20.92 26.81 -3.40
N LEU A 124 20.57 26.98 -4.68
CA LEU A 124 21.48 27.51 -5.69
C LEU A 124 21.95 28.94 -5.34
N SER A 125 21.06 29.80 -4.85
CA SER A 125 21.41 31.16 -4.42
C SER A 125 22.40 31.15 -3.27
N ARG A 126 22.18 30.29 -2.26
CA ARG A 126 23.06 30.15 -1.11
C ARG A 126 24.44 29.58 -1.49
N MET A 127 24.45 28.60 -2.41
CA MET A 127 25.71 28.06 -2.98
C MET A 127 26.47 29.13 -3.76
N ALA A 128 25.80 29.93 -4.57
CA ALA A 128 26.42 31.04 -5.31
C ALA A 128 26.97 32.11 -4.36
N GLY A 129 26.38 32.27 -3.18
CA GLY A 129 26.85 33.14 -2.10
C GLY A 129 28.08 32.59 -1.34
N GLY A 130 28.57 31.41 -1.70
CA GLY A 130 29.74 30.79 -1.08
C GLY A 130 29.46 29.98 0.17
N GLU A 131 28.20 29.70 0.49
CA GLU A 131 27.84 28.84 1.62
C GLU A 131 28.23 27.39 1.35
N VAL A 132 28.91 26.76 2.30
CA VAL A 132 29.39 25.38 2.18
C VAL A 132 28.35 24.41 2.72
N PHE A 133 27.89 23.50 1.87
CA PHE A 133 26.93 22.46 2.22
C PHE A 133 27.56 21.08 2.24
N ARG A 134 27.10 20.23 3.16
CA ARG A 134 27.34 18.80 3.08
C ARG A 134 26.08 18.14 2.51
N PHE A 135 26.19 17.56 1.31
CA PHE A 135 25.11 16.81 0.68
C PHE A 135 25.12 15.37 1.18
N LEU A 136 23.99 14.92 1.68
CA LEU A 136 23.77 13.54 2.05
C LEU A 136 22.57 13.03 1.25
N ASP A 137 22.78 12.08 0.36
CA ASP A 137 21.68 11.38 -0.30
C ASP A 137 21.18 10.27 0.63
N VAL A 138 19.96 10.42 1.12
CA VAL A 138 19.31 9.46 2.03
C VAL A 138 18.39 8.49 1.29
N ARG A 139 18.37 8.53 -0.04
CA ARG A 139 17.65 7.56 -0.83
C ARG A 139 18.44 6.25 -0.84
N ASN A 140 17.74 5.14 -0.66
CA ASN A 140 18.37 3.82 -0.79
C ASN A 140 18.76 3.60 -2.25
N GLU A 141 19.98 3.12 -2.47
CA GLU A 141 20.44 2.64 -3.78
C GLU A 141 19.66 1.39 -4.21
#